data_825de262c76ad14bc8f7a2e53000d48e
#
_entry.id   825de262c76ad14bc8f7a2e53000d48e
#
_cell.length_a   1.000
_cell.length_b   1.000
_cell.length_c   1.000
_cell.angle_alpha   90.00
_cell.angle_beta   90.00
_cell.angle_gamma   90.00
#
_symmetry.space_group_name_H-M   'P 1'
#
loop_
_entity.id
_entity.type
_entity.pdbx_description
1 polymer ?
#
loop_
_entity_poly.entity_id
_entity_poly.type
_entity_poly.pdbx_seq_one_letter_code
_entity_poly.pdbx_strand_id
1 'polypeptide(L)'
;MQRLLSSLPLLVLLSACGEKELNITQVCQEKPGLCTDLIEDGHCRVERSETILARFGEQKLPSDANKYRLLLDFEKYSKCMELAKGIEHIKLKEKTTARVDSYMVSLNEIKRLTDETVTSDYPGLLYYHWSRHQSRPHLEKFEQAAQAGQLNTPDLKFALARYYIERDKSLAITTMLDALKLYKAGEVVDTDIYTSLTTLYFKQNKLPESYHWALVAQAAGVERIEFDMILKSAKDNALDKDKIETLADETVAGLEAGQFKPPVFQ
;
A
#
# COMPACT_ATOMS: atom_id res chain seq x y z
N MET A 1 -33.91 20.59 -60.54
CA MET A 1 -34.05 19.31 -59.77
C MET A 1 -32.79 19.10 -58.92
N GLN A 2 -32.86 19.58 -57.71
CA GLN A 2 -31.73 19.48 -56.76
C GLN A 2 -32.06 18.36 -55.73
N ARG A 3 -31.26 17.27 -55.74
CA ARG A 3 -31.39 16.17 -54.77
C ARG A 3 -30.60 16.53 -53.52
N LEU A 4 -31.28 16.76 -52.40
CA LEU A 4 -30.75 16.87 -51.06
C LEU A 4 -30.39 15.46 -50.55
N LEU A 5 -29.09 15.16 -50.40
CA LEU A 5 -28.59 13.99 -49.71
C LEU A 5 -28.59 14.30 -48.21
N SER A 6 -29.52 13.69 -47.49
CA SER A 6 -29.58 13.73 -46.02
C SER A 6 -28.59 12.73 -45.45
N SER A 7 -27.48 13.21 -44.88
CA SER A 7 -26.52 12.40 -44.15
C SER A 7 -27.01 12.20 -42.71
N LEU A 8 -27.42 10.99 -42.38
CA LEU A 8 -27.80 10.56 -41.05
C LEU A 8 -26.50 10.29 -40.23
N PRO A 9 -26.25 10.94 -39.07
CA PRO A 9 -25.10 10.61 -38.26
C PRO A 9 -25.36 9.28 -37.52
N LEU A 10 -24.47 8.31 -37.73
CA LEU A 10 -24.42 7.03 -37.02
C LEU A 10 -23.93 7.26 -35.59
N LEU A 11 -24.88 7.30 -34.64
CA LEU A 11 -24.56 7.36 -33.21
C LEU A 11 -23.97 6.00 -32.77
N VAL A 12 -22.66 5.92 -32.65
CA VAL A 12 -21.96 4.77 -32.03
C VAL A 12 -22.14 4.89 -30.52
N LEU A 13 -23.09 4.15 -29.96
CA LEU A 13 -23.19 3.93 -28.50
C LEU A 13 -22.04 3.08 -28.06
N LEU A 14 -20.98 3.70 -27.56
CA LEU A 14 -19.92 3.04 -26.77
C LEU A 14 -20.55 2.63 -25.44
N SER A 15 -21.08 1.41 -25.37
CA SER A 15 -21.41 0.75 -24.11
C SER A 15 -20.10 0.47 -23.38
N ALA A 16 -19.70 1.37 -22.51
CA ALA A 16 -18.68 1.10 -21.48
C ALA A 16 -19.29 0.07 -20.52
N CYS A 17 -19.15 -1.22 -20.81
CA CYS A 17 -19.30 -2.27 -19.82
C CYS A 17 -18.14 -2.11 -18.83
N GLY A 18 -18.32 -1.30 -17.77
CA GLY A 18 -17.50 -1.36 -16.59
C GLY A 18 -17.67 -2.75 -15.99
N GLU A 19 -16.63 -3.59 -16.10
CA GLU A 19 -16.60 -4.88 -15.41
C GLU A 19 -16.78 -4.62 -13.92
N LYS A 20 -17.88 -5.14 -13.36
CA LYS A 20 -18.16 -4.99 -11.92
C LYS A 20 -17.09 -5.76 -11.17
N GLU A 21 -16.31 -5.08 -10.33
CA GLU A 21 -15.36 -5.75 -9.46
C GLU A 21 -16.11 -6.75 -8.57
N LEU A 22 -15.69 -8.01 -8.62
CA LEU A 22 -16.27 -9.06 -7.79
C LEU A 22 -15.85 -8.86 -6.34
N ASN A 23 -16.81 -8.95 -5.43
CA ASN A 23 -16.49 -9.00 -4.01
C ASN A 23 -16.00 -10.41 -3.61
N ILE A 24 -15.38 -10.52 -2.44
CA ILE A 24 -14.80 -11.78 -1.96
C ILE A 24 -15.80 -12.95 -1.97
N THR A 25 -17.06 -12.72 -1.61
CA THR A 25 -18.10 -13.75 -1.59
C THR A 25 -18.35 -14.30 -2.98
N GLN A 26 -18.43 -13.43 -3.98
CA GLN A 26 -18.60 -13.82 -5.39
C GLN A 26 -17.37 -14.57 -5.90
N VAL A 27 -16.16 -14.09 -5.59
CA VAL A 27 -14.91 -14.79 -5.96
C VAL A 27 -14.86 -16.19 -5.38
N CYS A 28 -15.19 -16.38 -4.10
CA CYS A 28 -15.16 -17.70 -3.47
C CYS A 28 -16.27 -18.65 -3.96
N GLN A 29 -17.41 -18.10 -4.40
CA GLN A 29 -18.46 -18.89 -5.05
C GLN A 29 -18.06 -19.37 -6.45
N GLU A 30 -17.47 -18.49 -7.25
CA GLU A 30 -17.05 -18.80 -8.61
C GLU A 30 -15.75 -19.60 -8.68
N LYS A 31 -14.83 -19.37 -7.75
CA LYS A 31 -13.48 -19.93 -7.71
C LYS A 31 -13.13 -20.42 -6.30
N PRO A 32 -13.81 -21.45 -5.77
CA PRO A 32 -13.59 -21.91 -4.39
C PRO A 32 -12.13 -22.33 -4.10
N GLY A 33 -11.38 -22.79 -5.10
CA GLY A 33 -9.96 -23.12 -4.97
C GLY A 33 -9.05 -21.95 -4.60
N LEU A 34 -9.50 -20.68 -4.76
CA LEU A 34 -8.74 -19.50 -4.32
C LEU A 34 -8.94 -19.20 -2.83
N CYS A 35 -9.89 -19.85 -2.17
CA CYS A 35 -10.38 -19.48 -0.84
C CYS A 35 -10.21 -20.58 0.21
N THR A 36 -10.38 -21.85 -0.18
CA THR A 36 -10.60 -22.98 0.76
C THR A 36 -9.36 -23.38 1.55
N ASP A 37 -8.18 -23.05 1.07
CA ASP A 37 -6.89 -23.31 1.72
C ASP A 37 -6.47 -22.20 2.70
N LEU A 38 -7.23 -21.12 2.76
CA LEU A 38 -7.03 -19.99 3.70
C LEU A 38 -8.17 -20.00 4.71
N ILE A 39 -7.87 -20.25 5.99
CA ILE A 39 -8.88 -20.36 7.04
C ILE A 39 -9.79 -19.12 7.10
N GLU A 40 -11.09 -19.36 7.19
CA GLU A 40 -12.06 -18.31 7.48
C GLU A 40 -12.24 -18.18 8.99
N ASP A 41 -11.49 -17.26 9.60
CA ASP A 41 -11.68 -16.90 11.00
C ASP A 41 -11.61 -15.38 11.19
N GLY A 42 -11.93 -14.91 12.42
CA GLY A 42 -12.05 -13.47 12.69
C GLY A 42 -10.71 -12.74 12.76
N HIS A 43 -9.58 -13.44 12.95
CA HIS A 43 -8.30 -12.79 13.26
C HIS A 43 -7.65 -12.11 12.04
N CYS A 44 -7.48 -12.81 10.93
CA CYS A 44 -6.80 -12.29 9.73
C CYS A 44 -7.78 -12.10 8.56
N ARG A 45 -8.99 -11.62 8.86
CA ARG A 45 -10.07 -11.52 7.88
C ARG A 45 -9.77 -10.52 6.77
N VAL A 46 -9.14 -9.41 7.10
CA VAL A 46 -8.80 -8.36 6.13
C VAL A 46 -7.72 -8.87 5.20
N GLU A 47 -6.61 -9.34 5.75
CA GLU A 47 -5.46 -9.85 4.99
C GLU A 47 -5.86 -11.06 4.13
N ARG A 48 -6.72 -11.95 4.66
CA ARG A 48 -7.30 -13.05 3.88
C ARG A 48 -8.07 -12.55 2.67
N SER A 49 -8.92 -11.55 2.87
CA SER A 49 -9.75 -10.97 1.80
C SER A 49 -8.89 -10.34 0.71
N GLU A 50 -7.90 -9.54 1.09
CA GLU A 50 -6.95 -8.91 0.17
C GLU A 50 -6.18 -9.98 -0.63
N THR A 51 -5.67 -11.02 0.05
CA THR A 51 -4.94 -12.13 -0.59
C THR A 51 -5.80 -12.88 -1.60
N ILE A 52 -7.08 -13.17 -1.28
CA ILE A 52 -7.99 -13.85 -2.21
C ILE A 52 -8.28 -12.99 -3.43
N LEU A 53 -8.53 -11.69 -3.25
CA LEU A 53 -8.75 -10.78 -4.37
C LEU A 53 -7.49 -10.62 -5.23
N ALA A 54 -6.31 -10.60 -4.63
CA ALA A 54 -5.04 -10.56 -5.36
C ALA A 54 -4.78 -11.87 -6.13
N ARG A 55 -5.09 -13.04 -5.56
CA ARG A 55 -5.07 -14.35 -6.27
C ARG A 55 -5.99 -14.33 -7.48
N PHE A 56 -7.19 -13.80 -7.31
CA PHE A 56 -8.15 -13.68 -8.42
C PHE A 56 -7.62 -12.77 -9.52
N GLY A 57 -7.04 -11.62 -9.14
CA GLY A 57 -6.42 -10.68 -10.08
C GLY A 57 -5.25 -11.29 -10.85
N GLU A 58 -4.37 -12.03 -10.16
CA GLU A 58 -3.24 -12.73 -10.79
C GLU A 58 -3.72 -13.84 -11.74
N GLN A 59 -4.71 -14.65 -11.33
CA GLN A 59 -5.28 -15.67 -12.19
C GLN A 59 -5.93 -15.09 -13.45
N LYS A 60 -6.61 -13.93 -13.34
CA LYS A 60 -7.27 -13.26 -14.46
C LYS A 60 -6.24 -12.62 -15.41
N LEU A 61 -5.18 -12.02 -14.86
CA LEU A 61 -4.11 -11.37 -15.60
C LEU A 61 -2.76 -11.64 -14.92
N PRO A 62 -2.03 -12.70 -15.33
CA PRO A 62 -0.75 -13.07 -14.73
C PRO A 62 0.38 -12.12 -15.17
N SER A 63 0.32 -10.87 -14.66
CA SER A 63 1.34 -9.85 -14.86
C SER A 63 2.29 -9.76 -13.66
N ASP A 64 3.49 -9.24 -13.89
CA ASP A 64 4.47 -9.00 -12.83
C ASP A 64 3.92 -8.03 -11.75
N ALA A 65 3.10 -7.06 -12.13
CA ALA A 65 2.43 -6.16 -11.19
C ALA A 65 1.44 -6.92 -10.28
N ASN A 66 0.65 -7.85 -10.85
CA ASN A 66 -0.29 -8.66 -10.07
C ASN A 66 0.44 -9.70 -9.21
N LYS A 67 1.55 -10.29 -9.69
CA LYS A 67 2.41 -11.15 -8.88
C LYS A 67 3.04 -10.39 -7.71
N TYR A 68 3.51 -9.16 -7.96
CA TYR A 68 4.04 -8.30 -6.89
C TYR A 68 3.00 -8.00 -5.83
N ARG A 69 1.78 -7.59 -6.22
CA ARG A 69 0.68 -7.35 -5.29
C ARG A 69 0.36 -8.61 -4.47
N LEU A 70 0.17 -9.73 -5.14
CA LEU A 70 -0.12 -11.01 -4.49
C LEU A 70 0.98 -11.41 -3.49
N LEU A 71 2.24 -11.18 -3.84
CA LEU A 71 3.38 -11.46 -2.97
C LEU A 71 3.33 -10.63 -1.69
N LEU A 72 3.04 -9.33 -1.80
CA LEU A 72 2.90 -8.44 -0.63
C LEU A 72 1.69 -8.81 0.24
N ASP A 73 0.57 -9.17 -0.37
CA ASP A 73 -0.64 -9.55 0.38
C ASP A 73 -0.44 -10.90 1.09
N PHE A 74 0.29 -11.84 0.50
CA PHE A 74 0.71 -13.06 1.21
C PHE A 74 1.69 -12.79 2.34
N GLU A 75 2.61 -11.82 2.22
CA GLU A 75 3.47 -11.42 3.35
C GLU A 75 2.65 -10.89 4.53
N LYS A 76 1.66 -10.02 4.26
CA LYS A 76 0.75 -9.49 5.29
C LYS A 76 -0.04 -10.62 5.96
N TYR A 77 -0.66 -11.48 5.14
CA TYR A 77 -1.43 -12.61 5.64
C TYR A 77 -0.57 -13.59 6.45
N SER A 78 0.62 -13.93 5.96
CA SER A 78 1.59 -14.77 6.66
C SER A 78 1.94 -14.20 8.04
N LYS A 79 2.26 -12.90 8.10
CA LYS A 79 2.59 -12.20 9.36
C LYS A 79 1.41 -12.22 10.36
N CYS A 80 0.19 -12.01 9.89
CA CYS A 80 -1.00 -12.11 10.73
C CYS A 80 -1.20 -13.54 11.22
N MET A 81 -1.11 -14.54 10.32
CA MET A 81 -1.29 -15.96 10.66
C MET A 81 -0.18 -16.49 11.57
N GLU A 82 1.03 -15.95 11.50
CA GLU A 82 2.12 -16.28 12.42
C GLU A 82 1.74 -15.98 13.87
N LEU A 83 1.05 -14.90 14.13
CA LEU A 83 0.51 -14.55 15.45
C LEU A 83 -0.72 -15.39 15.79
N ALA A 84 -1.66 -15.54 14.85
CA ALA A 84 -2.92 -16.22 15.06
C ALA A 84 -2.77 -17.73 15.32
N LYS A 85 -1.77 -18.40 14.70
CA LYS A 85 -1.50 -19.83 14.92
C LYS A 85 -1.08 -20.18 16.35
N GLY A 86 -0.52 -19.19 17.09
CA GLY A 86 -0.16 -19.34 18.50
C GLY A 86 -1.34 -19.30 19.47
N ILE A 87 -2.54 -18.97 19.00
CA ILE A 87 -3.75 -18.92 19.83
C ILE A 87 -4.34 -20.32 19.92
N GLU A 88 -4.14 -20.97 21.07
CA GLU A 88 -4.65 -22.32 21.30
C GLU A 88 -6.16 -22.30 21.62
N HIS A 89 -6.91 -23.20 20.97
CA HIS A 89 -8.30 -23.47 21.26
C HIS A 89 -8.47 -24.77 22.04
N ILE A 90 -8.99 -24.72 23.26
CA ILE A 90 -9.19 -25.92 24.09
C ILE A 90 -10.24 -26.85 23.50
N LYS A 91 -11.33 -26.29 22.93
CA LYS A 91 -12.46 -27.05 22.39
C LYS A 91 -12.48 -27.23 20.87
N LEU A 92 -11.73 -26.40 20.14
CA LEU A 92 -11.72 -26.36 18.66
C LEU A 92 -10.28 -26.55 18.16
N LYS A 93 -9.68 -27.69 18.45
CA LYS A 93 -8.27 -28.01 18.07
C LYS A 93 -8.06 -27.95 16.55
N GLU A 94 -9.07 -28.36 15.78
CA GLU A 94 -9.08 -28.28 14.31
C GLU A 94 -8.86 -26.84 13.81
N LYS A 95 -9.31 -25.85 14.58
CA LYS A 95 -9.11 -24.45 14.23
C LYS A 95 -7.63 -24.03 14.34
N THR A 96 -6.93 -24.51 15.35
CA THR A 96 -5.47 -24.29 15.50
C THR A 96 -4.72 -24.94 14.35
N THR A 97 -5.06 -26.18 14.00
CA THR A 97 -4.46 -26.88 12.85
C THR A 97 -4.71 -26.11 11.55
N ALA A 98 -5.95 -25.70 11.27
CA ALA A 98 -6.26 -24.96 10.05
C ALA A 98 -5.53 -23.60 9.96
N ARG A 99 -5.21 -22.95 11.09
CA ARG A 99 -4.35 -21.75 11.11
C ARG A 99 -2.92 -22.08 10.73
N VAL A 100 -2.38 -23.18 11.25
CA VAL A 100 -1.02 -23.62 10.89
C VAL A 100 -0.97 -23.96 9.40
N ASP A 101 -1.96 -24.67 8.88
CA ASP A 101 -2.05 -25.04 7.45
C ASP A 101 -2.10 -23.78 6.57
N SER A 102 -2.94 -22.81 6.93
CA SER A 102 -3.04 -21.54 6.20
C SER A 102 -1.74 -20.72 6.24
N TYR A 103 -1.03 -20.76 7.38
CA TYR A 103 0.31 -20.16 7.49
C TYR A 103 1.30 -20.85 6.54
N MET A 104 1.31 -22.20 6.50
CA MET A 104 2.18 -22.95 5.60
C MET A 104 1.86 -22.71 4.13
N VAL A 105 0.57 -22.59 3.78
CA VAL A 105 0.13 -22.18 2.43
C VAL A 105 0.73 -20.82 2.07
N SER A 106 0.64 -19.85 2.97
CA SER A 106 1.20 -18.52 2.70
C SER A 106 2.71 -18.54 2.45
N LEU A 107 3.47 -19.30 3.25
CA LEU A 107 4.92 -19.44 3.05
C LEU A 107 5.27 -20.10 1.71
N ASN A 108 4.53 -21.12 1.32
CA ASN A 108 4.74 -21.83 0.05
C ASN A 108 4.44 -20.92 -1.14
N GLU A 109 3.38 -20.10 -1.06
CA GLU A 109 3.01 -19.16 -2.10
C GLU A 109 4.02 -18.01 -2.23
N ILE A 110 4.50 -17.47 -1.09
CA ILE A 110 5.58 -16.49 -1.08
C ILE A 110 6.82 -17.05 -1.77
N LYS A 111 7.20 -18.29 -1.43
CA LYS A 111 8.34 -18.96 -2.06
C LYS A 111 8.13 -19.13 -3.56
N ARG A 112 6.96 -19.65 -3.99
CA ARG A 112 6.61 -19.84 -5.40
C ARG A 112 6.73 -18.53 -6.18
N LEU A 113 6.09 -17.47 -5.70
CA LEU A 113 6.09 -16.15 -6.33
C LEU A 113 7.51 -15.55 -6.38
N THR A 114 8.29 -15.72 -5.30
CA THR A 114 9.68 -15.28 -5.26
C THR A 114 10.51 -15.97 -6.35
N ASP A 115 10.41 -17.29 -6.46
CA ASP A 115 11.14 -18.07 -7.46
C ASP A 115 10.72 -17.71 -8.90
N GLU A 116 9.42 -17.52 -9.14
CA GLU A 116 8.88 -17.16 -10.46
C GLU A 116 9.26 -15.75 -10.93
N THR A 117 9.53 -14.84 -9.98
CA THR A 117 9.73 -13.42 -10.30
C THR A 117 11.20 -12.97 -10.23
N VAL A 118 12.13 -13.88 -9.97
CA VAL A 118 13.57 -13.56 -9.83
C VAL A 118 14.17 -12.90 -11.09
N THR A 119 13.61 -13.14 -12.27
CA THR A 119 14.09 -12.55 -13.53
C THR A 119 13.27 -11.33 -13.98
N SER A 120 12.30 -10.90 -13.21
CA SER A 120 11.44 -9.77 -13.55
C SER A 120 12.19 -8.44 -13.51
N ASP A 121 11.90 -7.57 -14.49
CA ASP A 121 12.33 -6.18 -14.51
C ASP A 121 11.25 -5.21 -13.98
N TYR A 122 10.14 -5.72 -13.44
CA TYR A 122 9.11 -4.87 -12.83
C TYR A 122 9.67 -4.20 -11.56
N PRO A 123 9.61 -2.85 -11.46
CA PRO A 123 10.28 -2.14 -10.37
C PRO A 123 9.90 -2.59 -8.97
N GLY A 124 8.63 -2.96 -8.74
CA GLY A 124 8.18 -3.49 -7.45
C GLY A 124 8.85 -4.79 -7.06
N LEU A 125 9.04 -5.70 -8.03
CA LEU A 125 9.73 -6.97 -7.83
C LEU A 125 11.25 -6.77 -7.68
N LEU A 126 11.84 -5.83 -8.40
CA LEU A 126 13.24 -5.43 -8.21
C LEU A 126 13.47 -4.96 -6.77
N TYR A 127 12.60 -4.07 -6.27
CA TYR A 127 12.64 -3.62 -4.88
C TYR A 127 12.42 -4.77 -3.89
N TYR A 128 11.47 -5.67 -4.16
CA TYR A 128 11.19 -6.84 -3.34
C TYR A 128 12.43 -7.74 -3.19
N HIS A 129 12.99 -8.18 -4.29
CA HIS A 129 14.17 -9.06 -4.29
C HIS A 129 15.38 -8.42 -3.63
N TRP A 130 15.57 -7.12 -3.80
CA TRP A 130 16.62 -6.41 -3.06
C TRP A 130 16.32 -6.31 -1.57
N SER A 131 15.16 -5.82 -1.18
CA SER A 131 14.83 -5.51 0.21
C SER A 131 14.65 -6.74 1.11
N ARG A 132 14.21 -7.88 0.53
CA ARG A 132 13.99 -9.14 1.26
C ARG A 132 15.15 -10.11 1.17
N HIS A 133 15.84 -10.13 0.02
CA HIS A 133 16.90 -11.10 -0.27
C HIS A 133 18.27 -10.45 -0.46
N GLN A 134 18.41 -9.14 -0.22
CA GLN A 134 19.65 -8.38 -0.36
C GLN A 134 20.33 -8.54 -1.72
N SER A 135 19.54 -8.78 -2.77
CA SER A 135 20.03 -9.01 -4.10
C SER A 135 20.55 -7.73 -4.75
N ARG A 136 21.85 -7.58 -4.82
CA ARG A 136 22.51 -6.40 -5.40
C ARG A 136 22.17 -6.17 -6.88
N PRO A 137 22.11 -7.20 -7.75
CA PRO A 137 21.70 -6.99 -9.15
C PRO A 137 20.29 -6.39 -9.28
N HIS A 138 19.36 -6.76 -8.39
CA HIS A 138 18.01 -6.18 -8.40
C HIS A 138 18.02 -4.72 -7.91
N LEU A 139 18.86 -4.37 -6.92
CA LEU A 139 19.04 -2.99 -6.50
C LEU A 139 19.52 -2.10 -7.64
N GLU A 140 20.56 -2.54 -8.36
CA GLU A 140 21.14 -1.78 -9.49
C GLU A 140 20.08 -1.52 -10.58
N LYS A 141 19.27 -2.52 -10.92
CA LYS A 141 18.14 -2.36 -11.85
C LYS A 141 17.05 -1.44 -11.30
N PHE A 142 16.74 -1.52 -9.99
CA PHE A 142 15.75 -0.66 -9.34
C PHE A 142 16.20 0.82 -9.39
N GLU A 143 17.47 1.09 -9.11
CA GLU A 143 18.04 2.43 -9.22
C GLU A 143 17.97 2.97 -10.67
N GLN A 144 18.24 2.12 -11.66
CA GLN A 144 18.08 2.48 -13.07
C GLN A 144 16.64 2.79 -13.43
N ALA A 145 15.68 1.99 -12.96
CA ALA A 145 14.25 2.23 -13.15
C ALA A 145 13.81 3.56 -12.49
N ALA A 146 14.35 3.88 -11.31
CA ALA A 146 14.11 5.16 -10.64
C ALA A 146 14.63 6.35 -11.46
N GLN A 147 15.87 6.26 -11.98
CA GLN A 147 16.48 7.29 -12.84
C GLN A 147 15.73 7.46 -14.16
N ALA A 148 15.17 6.37 -14.70
CA ALA A 148 14.35 6.38 -15.91
C ALA A 148 12.91 6.88 -15.68
N GLY A 149 12.53 7.28 -14.44
CA GLY A 149 11.19 7.77 -14.12
C GLY A 149 10.10 6.70 -14.17
N GLN A 150 10.45 5.42 -14.06
CA GLN A 150 9.49 4.31 -14.15
C GLN A 150 8.70 4.08 -12.86
N LEU A 151 9.08 4.73 -11.75
CA LEU A 151 8.40 4.62 -10.46
C LEU A 151 7.26 5.66 -10.40
N ASN A 152 6.15 5.38 -11.05
CA ASN A 152 5.05 6.32 -11.29
C ASN A 152 3.76 5.95 -10.56
N THR A 153 3.81 5.02 -9.61
CA THR A 153 2.71 4.68 -8.71
C THR A 153 3.05 5.04 -7.26
N PRO A 154 2.05 5.27 -6.38
CA PRO A 154 2.30 5.64 -4.99
C PRO A 154 3.21 4.64 -4.26
N ASP A 155 2.94 3.35 -4.39
CA ASP A 155 3.68 2.25 -3.78
C ASP A 155 5.14 2.18 -4.25
N LEU A 156 5.40 2.35 -5.55
CA LEU A 156 6.76 2.38 -6.12
C LEU A 156 7.53 3.63 -5.67
N LYS A 157 6.87 4.79 -5.61
CA LYS A 157 7.48 6.00 -5.05
C LYS A 157 7.80 5.82 -3.58
N PHE A 158 6.91 5.21 -2.80
CA PHE A 158 7.17 4.94 -1.40
C PHE A 158 8.28 3.90 -1.21
N ALA A 159 8.37 2.87 -2.06
CA ALA A 159 9.50 1.95 -2.08
C ALA A 159 10.84 2.67 -2.29
N LEU A 160 10.89 3.63 -3.22
CA LEU A 160 12.05 4.48 -3.44
C LEU A 160 12.36 5.37 -2.22
N ALA A 161 11.34 5.95 -1.61
CA ALA A 161 11.53 6.75 -0.40
C ALA A 161 12.13 5.91 0.74
N ARG A 162 11.66 4.68 0.94
CA ARG A 162 12.24 3.73 1.91
C ARG A 162 13.71 3.43 1.62
N TYR A 163 14.09 3.31 0.35
CA TYR A 163 15.49 3.16 -0.04
C TYR A 163 16.36 4.35 0.39
N TYR A 164 15.80 5.59 0.36
CA TYR A 164 16.52 6.80 0.75
C TYR A 164 16.59 7.04 2.26
N ILE A 165 15.74 6.45 3.11
CA ILE A 165 15.64 6.76 4.54
C ILE A 165 17.01 6.78 5.24
N GLU A 166 17.85 5.79 4.99
CA GLU A 166 19.17 5.67 5.64
C GLU A 166 20.30 6.35 4.83
N ARG A 167 20.01 6.87 3.63
CA ARG A 167 20.99 7.48 2.72
C ARG A 167 20.86 8.99 2.67
N ASP A 168 19.64 9.47 2.44
CA ASP A 168 19.32 10.89 2.34
C ASP A 168 17.88 11.11 2.86
N LYS A 169 17.79 11.55 4.11
CA LYS A 169 16.49 11.79 4.76
C LYS A 169 15.67 12.87 4.07
N SER A 170 16.31 13.89 3.50
CA SER A 170 15.62 14.97 2.81
C SER A 170 15.02 14.48 1.50
N LEU A 171 15.78 13.68 0.75
CA LEU A 171 15.29 13.03 -0.47
C LEU A 171 14.20 12.01 -0.17
N ALA A 172 14.31 11.26 0.95
CA ALA A 172 13.27 10.36 1.39
C ALA A 172 11.94 11.11 1.64
N ILE A 173 11.98 12.21 2.38
CA ILE A 173 10.81 13.06 2.65
C ILE A 173 10.20 13.57 1.35
N THR A 174 11.00 14.16 0.47
CA THR A 174 10.51 14.70 -0.81
C THR A 174 9.86 13.60 -1.65
N THR A 175 10.46 12.40 -1.69
CA THR A 175 9.93 11.27 -2.44
C THR A 175 8.62 10.73 -1.83
N MET A 176 8.46 10.76 -0.50
CA MET A 176 7.19 10.43 0.17
C MET A 176 6.10 11.45 -0.16
N LEU A 177 6.43 12.74 -0.15
CA LEU A 177 5.47 13.79 -0.55
C LEU A 177 5.08 13.65 -2.03
N ASP A 178 6.01 13.22 -2.89
CA ASP A 178 5.70 12.92 -4.29
C ASP A 178 4.83 11.66 -4.44
N ALA A 179 5.00 10.66 -3.58
CA ALA A 179 4.10 9.50 -3.52
C ALA A 179 2.67 9.93 -3.19
N LEU A 180 2.50 10.80 -2.19
CA LEU A 180 1.18 11.31 -1.79
C LEU A 180 0.45 12.08 -2.91
N LYS A 181 1.18 12.76 -3.80
CA LYS A 181 0.59 13.46 -4.97
C LYS A 181 0.00 12.51 -6.02
N LEU A 182 0.36 11.22 -5.99
CA LEU A 182 -0.09 10.24 -6.96
C LEU A 182 -1.39 9.54 -6.55
N TYR A 183 -1.81 9.65 -5.30
CA TYR A 183 -3.08 9.10 -4.84
C TYR A 183 -4.26 9.86 -5.44
N LYS A 184 -5.29 9.11 -5.86
CA LYS A 184 -6.53 9.65 -6.42
C LYS A 184 -7.61 9.74 -5.35
N ALA A 185 -8.66 10.50 -5.63
CA ALA A 185 -9.82 10.59 -4.75
C ALA A 185 -10.40 9.20 -4.42
N GLY A 186 -10.60 8.93 -3.13
CA GLY A 186 -11.14 7.66 -2.64
C GLY A 186 -10.15 6.51 -2.56
N GLU A 187 -8.89 6.68 -2.98
CA GLU A 187 -7.85 5.67 -2.74
C GLU A 187 -7.38 5.70 -1.28
N VAL A 188 -7.18 4.51 -0.72
CA VAL A 188 -6.65 4.38 0.65
C VAL A 188 -5.14 4.61 0.62
N VAL A 189 -4.70 5.62 1.35
CA VAL A 189 -3.27 5.95 1.46
C VAL A 189 -2.59 4.98 2.43
N ASP A 190 -1.39 4.50 2.07
CA ASP A 190 -0.55 3.71 2.97
C ASP A 190 -0.11 4.58 4.18
N THR A 191 -0.63 4.28 5.36
CA THR A 191 -0.38 5.03 6.59
C THR A 191 1.08 5.00 7.05
N ASP A 192 1.87 4.04 6.56
CA ASP A 192 3.32 4.00 6.81
C ASP A 192 4.03 5.23 6.22
N ILE A 193 3.46 5.89 5.21
CA ILE A 193 4.00 7.16 4.68
C ILE A 193 3.92 8.24 5.76
N TYR A 194 2.78 8.38 6.44
CA TYR A 194 2.57 9.39 7.47
C TYR A 194 3.46 9.17 8.69
N THR A 195 3.55 7.93 9.17
CA THR A 195 4.39 7.58 10.32
C THR A 195 5.88 7.74 10.01
N SER A 196 6.28 7.44 8.77
CA SER A 196 7.64 7.68 8.29
C SER A 196 7.97 9.17 8.22
N LEU A 197 7.07 10.00 7.68
CA LEU A 197 7.22 11.47 7.65
C LEU A 197 7.31 12.05 9.06
N THR A 198 6.42 11.62 9.99
CA THR A 198 6.47 11.98 11.41
C THR A 198 7.86 11.73 11.99
N THR A 199 8.36 10.51 11.82
CA THR A 199 9.65 10.08 12.36
C THR A 199 10.84 10.81 11.73
N LEU A 200 10.82 11.01 10.41
CA LEU A 200 11.92 11.67 9.69
C LEU A 200 12.01 13.15 10.05
N TYR A 201 10.89 13.83 10.14
CA TYR A 201 10.85 15.23 10.57
C TYR A 201 11.28 15.37 12.03
N PHE A 202 10.84 14.47 12.92
CA PHE A 202 11.30 14.43 14.31
C PHE A 202 12.83 14.27 14.39
N LYS A 203 13.41 13.31 13.65
CA LYS A 203 14.86 13.10 13.60
C LYS A 203 15.65 14.28 13.03
N GLN A 204 14.99 15.18 12.28
CA GLN A 204 15.57 16.41 11.77
C GLN A 204 15.31 17.63 12.70
N ASN A 205 14.72 17.42 13.87
CA ASN A 205 14.28 18.46 14.82
C ASN A 205 13.29 19.49 14.20
N LYS A 206 12.53 19.07 13.19
CA LYS A 206 11.45 19.80 12.56
C LYS A 206 10.14 19.43 13.24
N LEU A 207 9.95 19.99 14.45
CA LEU A 207 8.88 19.57 15.34
C LEU A 207 7.47 19.97 14.86
N PRO A 208 7.26 21.18 14.24
CA PRO A 208 5.97 21.51 13.64
C PRO A 208 5.53 20.52 12.56
N GLU A 209 6.45 20.15 11.66
CA GLU A 209 6.20 19.18 10.59
C GLU A 209 5.95 17.78 11.16
N SER A 210 6.72 17.37 12.17
CA SER A 210 6.52 16.09 12.84
C SER A 210 5.15 16.01 13.51
N TYR A 211 4.74 17.07 14.22
CA TYR A 211 3.43 17.14 14.88
C TYR A 211 2.29 17.10 13.86
N HIS A 212 2.41 17.84 12.77
CA HIS A 212 1.46 17.83 11.66
C HIS A 212 1.23 16.41 11.10
N TRP A 213 2.31 15.70 10.74
CA TRP A 213 2.18 14.36 10.17
C TRP A 213 1.70 13.33 11.19
N ALA A 214 1.96 13.54 12.48
CA ALA A 214 1.37 12.74 13.55
C ALA A 214 -0.16 12.90 13.61
N LEU A 215 -0.68 14.13 13.45
CA LEU A 215 -2.11 14.41 13.38
C LEU A 215 -2.75 13.77 12.14
N VAL A 216 -2.12 13.88 10.96
CA VAL A 216 -2.59 13.22 9.73
C VAL A 216 -2.63 11.71 9.89
N ALA A 217 -1.60 11.10 10.51
CA ALA A 217 -1.58 9.67 10.80
C ALA A 217 -2.71 9.27 11.76
N GLN A 218 -2.99 10.07 12.80
CA GLN A 218 -4.10 9.84 13.73
C GLN A 218 -5.46 9.90 13.02
N ALA A 219 -5.67 10.90 12.18
CA ALA A 219 -6.89 11.03 11.38
C ALA A 219 -7.11 9.83 10.45
N ALA A 220 -6.03 9.23 9.95
CA ALA A 220 -6.04 8.01 9.15
C ALA A 220 -6.19 6.71 9.97
N GLY A 221 -6.43 6.79 11.30
CA GLY A 221 -6.70 5.65 12.17
C GLY A 221 -5.46 4.95 12.74
N VAL A 222 -4.29 5.56 12.69
CA VAL A 222 -3.10 5.02 13.37
C VAL A 222 -3.23 5.19 14.88
N GLU A 223 -3.35 4.09 15.62
CA GLU A 223 -3.65 4.10 17.06
C GLU A 223 -2.46 4.48 17.96
N ARG A 224 -1.23 4.17 17.56
CA ARG A 224 -0.03 4.36 18.39
C ARG A 224 0.86 5.43 17.81
N ILE A 225 0.67 6.67 18.30
CA ILE A 225 1.45 7.83 17.91
C ILE A 225 2.05 8.47 19.17
N GLU A 226 3.35 8.69 19.17
CA GLU A 226 4.11 9.22 20.32
C GLU A 226 4.04 10.76 20.39
N PHE A 227 2.82 11.34 20.49
CA PHE A 227 2.63 12.79 20.61
C PHE A 227 3.41 13.39 21.78
N ASP A 228 3.43 12.72 22.93
CA ASP A 228 4.14 13.19 24.12
C ASP A 228 5.62 13.40 23.88
N MET A 229 6.24 12.57 23.04
CA MET A 229 7.65 12.68 22.69
C MET A 229 7.89 13.95 21.85
N ILE A 230 7.03 14.23 20.88
CA ILE A 230 7.12 15.42 20.03
C ILE A 230 6.90 16.68 20.87
N LEU A 231 5.85 16.71 21.69
CA LEU A 231 5.49 17.85 22.53
C LEU A 231 6.52 18.16 23.61
N LYS A 232 7.11 17.11 24.24
CA LYS A 232 8.20 17.28 25.21
C LYS A 232 9.46 17.82 24.55
N SER A 233 9.75 17.44 23.33
CA SER A 233 10.91 17.93 22.57
C SER A 233 10.73 19.39 22.14
N ALA A 234 9.51 19.88 22.05
CA ALA A 234 9.17 21.26 21.68
C ALA A 234 9.17 22.25 22.85
N LYS A 235 9.72 21.88 24.03
CA LYS A 235 9.60 22.63 25.30
C LYS A 235 9.88 24.13 25.21
N ASP A 236 10.83 24.54 24.38
CA ASP A 236 11.28 25.95 24.26
C ASP A 236 10.75 26.61 22.97
N ASN A 237 10.16 25.86 22.07
CA ASN A 237 9.55 26.35 20.85
C ASN A 237 8.03 26.13 20.96
N ALA A 238 7.28 27.15 21.32
CA ALA A 238 5.84 27.11 21.36
C ALA A 238 5.31 26.71 19.98
N LEU A 239 4.88 25.44 19.83
CA LEU A 239 4.15 25.00 18.65
C LEU A 239 2.82 25.75 18.61
N ASP A 240 2.55 26.44 17.52
CA ASP A 240 1.24 26.99 17.23
C ASP A 240 0.32 25.80 16.83
N LYS A 241 -0.23 25.13 17.86
CA LYS A 241 -0.99 23.91 17.69
C LYS A 241 -2.23 24.13 16.83
N ASP A 242 -2.96 25.22 17.09
CA ASP A 242 -4.21 25.51 16.37
C ASP A 242 -3.94 25.68 14.87
N LYS A 243 -2.84 26.35 14.52
CA LYS A 243 -2.41 26.50 13.13
C LYS A 243 -2.00 25.18 12.51
N ILE A 244 -1.27 24.33 13.25
CA ILE A 244 -0.80 23.03 12.74
C ILE A 244 -1.98 22.06 12.59
N GLU A 245 -2.95 22.06 13.53
CA GLU A 245 -4.18 21.27 13.46
C GLU A 245 -5.00 21.65 12.23
N THR A 246 -5.21 22.95 12.00
CA THR A 246 -5.90 23.43 10.78
C THR A 246 -5.19 22.95 9.52
N LEU A 247 -3.85 23.03 9.47
CA LEU A 247 -3.07 22.59 8.31
C LEU A 247 -3.13 21.05 8.12
N ALA A 248 -3.26 20.29 9.22
CA ALA A 248 -3.44 18.84 9.16
C ALA A 248 -4.81 18.48 8.58
N ASP A 249 -5.87 19.17 9.01
CA ASP A 249 -7.22 18.99 8.46
C ASP A 249 -7.27 19.29 6.96
N GLU A 250 -6.62 20.38 6.52
CA GLU A 250 -6.49 20.73 5.10
C GLU A 250 -5.74 19.64 4.32
N THR A 251 -4.70 19.08 4.92
CA THR A 251 -3.91 17.98 4.32
C THR A 251 -4.76 16.71 4.15
N VAL A 252 -5.51 16.33 5.17
CA VAL A 252 -6.43 15.18 5.13
C VAL A 252 -7.49 15.39 4.04
N ALA A 253 -8.15 16.55 4.03
CA ALA A 253 -9.16 16.86 3.02
C ALA A 253 -8.58 16.85 1.59
N GLY A 254 -7.35 17.35 1.40
CA GLY A 254 -6.65 17.31 0.13
C GLY A 254 -6.31 15.91 -0.34
N LEU A 255 -5.93 15.01 0.57
CA LEU A 255 -5.67 13.60 0.27
C LEU A 255 -6.95 12.86 -0.11
N GLU A 256 -8.03 13.03 0.64
CA GLU A 256 -9.34 12.42 0.34
C GLU A 256 -9.89 12.87 -1.02
N ALA A 257 -9.66 14.14 -1.37
CA ALA A 257 -10.05 14.70 -2.66
C ALA A 257 -9.10 14.31 -3.83
N GLY A 258 -7.98 13.62 -3.58
CA GLY A 258 -6.95 13.35 -4.59
C GLY A 258 -6.26 14.62 -5.11
N GLN A 259 -6.18 15.66 -4.28
CA GLN A 259 -5.63 16.97 -4.60
C GLN A 259 -4.56 17.40 -3.59
N PHE A 260 -3.78 16.44 -3.11
CA PHE A 260 -2.75 16.67 -2.11
C PHE A 260 -1.74 17.73 -2.57
N LYS A 261 -1.48 18.68 -1.69
CA LYS A 261 -0.40 19.67 -1.80
C LYS A 261 0.47 19.59 -0.56
N PRO A 262 1.81 19.56 -0.70
CA PRO A 262 2.69 19.57 0.45
C PRO A 262 2.40 20.78 1.36
N PRO A 263 2.26 20.58 2.67
CA PRO A 263 2.03 21.66 3.63
C PRO A 263 3.23 22.62 3.67
N VAL A 264 2.97 23.91 3.86
CA VAL A 264 3.99 24.95 4.00
C VAL A 264 4.01 25.44 5.44
N PHE A 265 5.11 25.17 6.13
CA PHE A 265 5.36 25.64 7.51
C PHE A 265 6.09 26.99 7.45
N GLN A 266 5.52 28.00 8.12
CA GLN A 266 6.09 29.36 8.22
C GLN A 266 6.64 29.58 9.62
#